data_495aa42b988c4259b1bab63751ca34a9
#
_entry.id   495aa42b988c4259b1bab63751ca34a9
#
_cell.length_a   1.000
_cell.length_b   1.000
_cell.length_c   1.000
_cell.angle_alpha   90.00
_cell.angle_beta   90.00
_cell.angle_gamma   90.00
#
_symmetry.space_group_name_H-M   'P 1'
#
loop_
_entity.id
_entity.type
_entity.pdbx_description
1 polymer ?
#
loop_
_entity_poly.entity_id
_entity_poly.type
_entity_poly.pdbx_seq_one_letter_code
_entity_poly.pdbx_strand_id
1 'polypeptide(L)'
;MMDAKKALTEADGDFDKAVDLLRVAGQAKAAKRSDREAANGLVVGAGNALVQIGSETDFVAKNADFVATADKIAKAVDVAKADSKDAAAQVQLDDGKTVAQTLEDLAGTIGEKIELADAAYFEGNAHIYLHRRSQDLPPQVGVMVEYTGEDTEAVHGVCLQIAAMNPRWVNRDEVPADVIDHERTVAADMAREEGKPEKIIDRIVEGRLGGFYKENCLLEQPAVSDDKKSVGDLLKAAGVTVTRFVRLSAGE
;
A
#
# COMPACT_ATOMS: atom_id res chain seq x y z
N MET A 1 -16.61 14.83 -26.10
CA MET A 1 -17.62 15.14 -27.14
C MET A 1 -17.05 15.04 -28.55
N MET A 2 -15.90 15.59 -28.89
CA MET A 2 -15.31 15.50 -30.24
C MET A 2 -14.93 14.06 -30.64
N ASP A 3 -14.34 13.30 -29.73
CA ASP A 3 -13.94 11.90 -29.99
C ASP A 3 -15.16 11.01 -30.24
N ALA A 4 -16.26 11.21 -29.47
CA ALA A 4 -17.51 10.47 -29.70
C ALA A 4 -18.13 10.76 -31.06
N LYS A 5 -18.16 12.04 -31.48
CA LYS A 5 -18.62 12.42 -32.81
C LYS A 5 -17.76 11.79 -33.90
N LYS A 6 -16.43 11.80 -33.74
CA LYS A 6 -15.51 11.19 -34.69
C LYS A 6 -15.74 9.67 -34.81
N ALA A 7 -15.82 8.97 -33.67
CA ALA A 7 -16.07 7.53 -33.65
C ALA A 7 -17.42 7.15 -34.30
N LEU A 8 -18.50 7.89 -34.01
CA LEU A 8 -19.78 7.68 -34.67
C LEU A 8 -19.73 7.93 -36.17
N THR A 9 -18.98 8.91 -36.63
CA THR A 9 -18.81 9.17 -38.07
C THR A 9 -18.01 8.05 -38.73
N GLU A 10 -16.93 7.56 -38.10
CA GLU A 10 -16.13 6.44 -38.61
C GLU A 10 -16.88 5.11 -38.57
N ALA A 11 -17.85 4.97 -37.68
CA ALA A 11 -18.72 3.80 -37.56
C ALA A 11 -20.00 3.89 -38.45
N ASP A 12 -20.12 4.90 -39.32
CA ASP A 12 -21.31 5.13 -40.15
C ASP A 12 -22.64 5.16 -39.34
N GLY A 13 -22.58 5.67 -38.11
CA GLY A 13 -23.72 5.75 -37.20
C GLY A 13 -24.00 4.48 -36.39
N ASP A 14 -23.21 3.42 -36.54
CA ASP A 14 -23.29 2.22 -35.73
C ASP A 14 -22.76 2.51 -34.33
N PHE A 15 -23.63 2.43 -33.32
CA PHE A 15 -23.29 2.80 -31.93
C PHE A 15 -22.31 1.82 -31.31
N ASP A 16 -22.50 0.51 -31.49
CA ASP A 16 -21.65 -0.51 -30.88
C ASP A 16 -20.23 -0.45 -31.45
N LYS A 17 -20.14 -0.31 -32.79
CA LYS A 17 -18.85 -0.12 -33.45
C LYS A 17 -18.16 1.19 -33.05
N ALA A 18 -18.92 2.27 -32.80
CA ALA A 18 -18.36 3.53 -32.31
C ALA A 18 -17.82 3.40 -30.88
N VAL A 19 -18.50 2.64 -30.01
CA VAL A 19 -18.02 2.32 -28.67
C VAL A 19 -16.71 1.55 -28.74
N ASP A 20 -16.60 0.55 -29.59
CA ASP A 20 -15.37 -0.21 -29.80
C ASP A 20 -14.21 0.67 -30.29
N LEU A 21 -14.47 1.56 -31.25
CA LEU A 21 -13.49 2.52 -31.76
C LEU A 21 -13.00 3.48 -30.63
N LEU A 22 -13.91 3.95 -29.78
CA LEU A 22 -13.57 4.78 -28.63
C LEU A 22 -12.73 4.02 -27.60
N ARG A 23 -13.06 2.76 -27.36
CA ARG A 23 -12.30 1.88 -26.46
C ARG A 23 -10.88 1.67 -26.94
N VAL A 24 -10.69 1.29 -28.21
CA VAL A 24 -9.37 1.12 -28.83
C VAL A 24 -8.56 2.42 -28.78
N ALA A 25 -9.18 3.56 -29.11
CA ALA A 25 -8.52 4.85 -29.03
C ALA A 25 -8.16 5.25 -27.57
N GLY A 26 -9.01 4.90 -26.61
CA GLY A 26 -8.77 5.09 -25.18
C GLY A 26 -7.57 4.28 -24.67
N GLN A 27 -7.51 3.00 -25.01
CA GLN A 27 -6.39 2.11 -24.67
C GLN A 27 -5.07 2.59 -25.27
N ALA A 28 -5.07 3.02 -26.54
CA ALA A 28 -3.88 3.59 -27.19
C ALA A 28 -3.39 4.88 -26.51
N LYS A 29 -4.32 5.69 -25.99
CA LYS A 29 -3.96 6.88 -25.19
C LYS A 29 -3.46 6.50 -23.80
N ALA A 30 -4.03 5.48 -23.16
CA ALA A 30 -3.58 4.96 -21.87
C ALA A 30 -2.17 4.41 -21.97
N ALA A 31 -1.85 3.63 -22.99
CA ALA A 31 -0.51 3.10 -23.23
C ALA A 31 0.56 4.21 -23.37
N LYS A 32 0.21 5.35 -23.96
CA LYS A 32 1.14 6.51 -24.05
C LYS A 32 1.36 7.24 -22.72
N ARG A 33 0.63 6.90 -21.69
CA ARG A 33 0.74 7.47 -20.34
C ARG A 33 1.44 6.53 -19.35
N SER A 34 1.89 5.36 -19.80
CA SER A 34 2.58 4.37 -18.95
C SER A 34 3.74 4.98 -18.16
N ASP A 35 4.47 5.90 -18.77
CA ASP A 35 5.65 6.54 -18.18
C ASP A 35 5.33 7.69 -17.21
N ARG A 36 4.04 8.05 -17.05
CA ARG A 36 3.64 9.06 -16.08
C ARG A 36 3.61 8.49 -14.68
N GLU A 37 3.79 9.34 -13.70
CA GLU A 37 3.70 8.96 -12.29
C GLU A 37 2.24 9.00 -11.82
N ALA A 38 1.79 7.92 -11.16
CA ALA A 38 0.48 7.85 -10.51
C ALA A 38 0.66 8.09 -9.00
N ALA A 39 1.11 9.32 -8.67
CA ALA A 39 1.51 9.70 -7.31
C ALA A 39 0.33 9.92 -6.35
N ASN A 40 -0.91 9.93 -6.83
CA ASN A 40 -2.13 10.02 -6.02
C ASN A 40 -2.89 8.70 -6.04
N GLY A 41 -4.09 8.69 -5.50
CA GLY A 41 -4.94 7.51 -5.50
C GLY A 41 -5.59 7.24 -4.17
N LEU A 42 -5.90 5.97 -3.92
CA LEU A 42 -6.54 5.52 -2.68
C LEU A 42 -6.08 4.12 -2.27
N VAL A 43 -6.35 3.79 -1.02
CA VAL A 43 -6.24 2.44 -0.48
C VAL A 43 -7.61 1.99 -0.01
N VAL A 44 -8.01 0.79 -0.41
CA VAL A 44 -9.28 0.15 -0.01
C VAL A 44 -9.02 -1.21 0.59
N GLY A 45 -9.89 -1.64 1.50
CA GLY A 45 -9.84 -2.96 2.12
C GLY A 45 -11.19 -3.66 2.02
N ALA A 46 -11.16 -4.98 1.85
CA ALA A 46 -12.33 -5.83 1.91
C ALA A 46 -11.94 -7.19 2.50
N GLY A 47 -12.69 -7.66 3.50
CA GLY A 47 -12.36 -8.91 4.18
C GLY A 47 -10.92 -8.92 4.69
N ASN A 48 -10.10 -9.78 4.14
CA ASN A 48 -8.67 -9.93 4.42
C ASN A 48 -7.75 -9.40 3.29
N ALA A 49 -8.29 -8.59 2.39
CA ALA A 49 -7.54 -7.98 1.31
C ALA A 49 -7.36 -6.47 1.49
N LEU A 50 -6.18 -5.97 1.13
CA LEU A 50 -5.84 -4.56 1.07
C LEU A 50 -5.30 -4.24 -0.33
N VAL A 51 -5.83 -3.19 -0.98
CA VAL A 51 -5.50 -2.85 -2.36
C VAL A 51 -5.20 -1.36 -2.47
N GLN A 52 -4.14 -1.01 -3.17
CA GLN A 52 -3.77 0.35 -3.53
C GLN A 52 -3.94 0.58 -5.02
N ILE A 53 -4.72 1.59 -5.40
CA ILE A 53 -4.88 2.01 -6.78
C ILE A 53 -4.37 3.44 -6.92
N GLY A 54 -3.41 3.61 -7.83
CA GLY A 54 -2.80 4.90 -8.13
C GLY A 54 -3.55 5.66 -9.21
N SER A 55 -3.51 6.99 -9.15
CA SER A 55 -3.98 7.95 -10.16
C SER A 55 -3.01 9.12 -10.28
N GLU A 56 -3.04 9.87 -11.40
CA GLU A 56 -2.16 11.04 -11.57
C GLU A 56 -2.55 12.18 -10.62
N THR A 57 -3.87 12.39 -10.38
CA THR A 57 -4.37 13.50 -9.58
C THR A 57 -5.29 13.05 -8.45
N ASP A 58 -5.42 13.92 -7.45
CA ASP A 58 -6.37 13.75 -6.34
C ASP A 58 -7.83 13.95 -6.78
N PHE A 59 -8.07 14.64 -7.92
CA PHE A 59 -9.40 14.77 -8.50
C PHE A 59 -9.95 13.41 -8.95
N VAL A 60 -9.11 12.58 -9.56
CA VAL A 60 -9.49 11.21 -9.94
C VAL A 60 -9.67 10.35 -8.71
N ALA A 61 -8.83 10.49 -7.69
CA ALA A 61 -8.98 9.77 -6.43
C ALA A 61 -10.37 9.99 -5.77
N LYS A 62 -10.99 11.16 -6.00
CA LYS A 62 -12.35 11.51 -5.51
C LYS A 62 -13.47 11.09 -6.45
N ASN A 63 -13.17 10.66 -7.66
CA ASN A 63 -14.17 10.29 -8.64
C ASN A 63 -14.98 9.08 -8.18
N ALA A 64 -16.31 9.17 -8.23
CA ALA A 64 -17.19 8.12 -7.72
C ALA A 64 -17.00 6.77 -8.43
N ASP A 65 -16.79 6.79 -9.76
CA ASP A 65 -16.57 5.57 -10.54
C ASP A 65 -15.22 4.95 -10.21
N PHE A 66 -14.18 5.76 -9.97
CA PHE A 66 -12.87 5.31 -9.52
C PHE A 66 -12.97 4.62 -8.15
N VAL A 67 -13.62 5.26 -7.16
CA VAL A 67 -13.80 4.70 -5.82
C VAL A 67 -14.62 3.40 -5.88
N ALA A 68 -15.75 3.40 -6.60
CA ALA A 68 -16.59 2.21 -6.75
C ALA A 68 -15.86 1.04 -7.43
N THR A 69 -15.01 1.34 -8.40
CA THR A 69 -14.18 0.32 -9.07
C THR A 69 -13.15 -0.25 -8.11
N ALA A 70 -12.49 0.60 -7.31
CA ALA A 70 -11.55 0.17 -6.29
C ALA A 70 -12.19 -0.77 -5.26
N ASP A 71 -13.40 -0.46 -4.78
CA ASP A 71 -14.15 -1.30 -3.85
C ASP A 71 -14.52 -2.67 -4.47
N LYS A 72 -14.89 -2.71 -5.74
CA LYS A 72 -15.13 -3.97 -6.47
C LYS A 72 -13.87 -4.81 -6.57
N ILE A 73 -12.75 -4.18 -6.90
CA ILE A 73 -11.45 -4.85 -7.01
C ILE A 73 -11.04 -5.45 -5.66
N ALA A 74 -11.12 -4.69 -4.57
CA ALA A 74 -10.75 -5.19 -3.23
C ALA A 74 -11.57 -6.42 -2.83
N LYS A 75 -12.90 -6.41 -3.09
CA LYS A 75 -13.77 -7.56 -2.84
C LYS A 75 -13.39 -8.78 -3.70
N ALA A 76 -13.06 -8.58 -4.97
CA ALA A 76 -12.65 -9.67 -5.85
C ALA A 76 -11.29 -10.24 -5.45
N VAL A 77 -10.34 -9.40 -5.03
CA VAL A 77 -9.03 -9.81 -4.50
C VAL A 77 -9.19 -10.64 -3.23
N ASP A 78 -10.08 -10.24 -2.32
CA ASP A 78 -10.41 -11.00 -1.11
C ASP A 78 -10.96 -12.40 -1.44
N VAL A 79 -11.96 -12.47 -2.31
CA VAL A 79 -12.59 -13.75 -2.73
C VAL A 79 -11.57 -14.65 -3.43
N ALA A 80 -10.71 -14.08 -4.28
CA ALA A 80 -9.67 -14.80 -4.99
C ALA A 80 -8.44 -15.14 -4.13
N LYS A 81 -8.34 -14.57 -2.91
CA LYS A 81 -7.19 -14.70 -2.01
C LYS A 81 -5.86 -14.31 -2.69
N ALA A 82 -5.89 -13.28 -3.51
CA ALA A 82 -4.70 -12.85 -4.25
C ALA A 82 -3.77 -12.03 -3.33
N ASP A 83 -2.60 -12.57 -3.04
CA ASP A 83 -1.67 -12.09 -2.00
C ASP A 83 -0.53 -11.20 -2.55
N SER A 84 -0.63 -10.80 -3.81
CA SER A 84 0.38 -9.97 -4.47
C SER A 84 -0.25 -9.12 -5.57
N LYS A 85 0.44 -8.05 -5.95
CA LYS A 85 0.07 -7.18 -7.08
C LYS A 85 -0.17 -7.97 -8.35
N ASP A 86 0.73 -8.88 -8.70
CA ASP A 86 0.66 -9.64 -9.93
C ASP A 86 -0.52 -10.63 -9.93
N ALA A 87 -0.76 -11.30 -8.82
CA ALA A 87 -1.92 -12.16 -8.64
C ALA A 87 -3.22 -11.37 -8.70
N ALA A 88 -3.30 -10.24 -7.99
CA ALA A 88 -4.47 -9.38 -7.97
C ALA A 88 -4.81 -8.79 -9.36
N ALA A 89 -3.79 -8.45 -10.17
CA ALA A 89 -3.99 -7.94 -11.53
C ALA A 89 -4.71 -8.94 -12.44
N GLN A 90 -4.57 -10.25 -12.18
CA GLN A 90 -5.18 -11.33 -12.97
C GLN A 90 -6.55 -11.78 -12.44
N VAL A 91 -6.98 -11.28 -11.28
CA VAL A 91 -8.30 -11.60 -10.73
C VAL A 91 -9.40 -11.13 -11.68
N GLN A 92 -10.35 -12.02 -11.96
CA GLN A 92 -11.52 -11.70 -12.79
C GLN A 92 -12.63 -11.05 -11.94
N LEU A 93 -13.23 -9.99 -12.49
CA LEU A 93 -14.41 -9.35 -11.95
C LEU A 93 -15.69 -9.98 -12.53
N ASP A 94 -16.86 -9.58 -12.02
CA ASP A 94 -18.17 -10.13 -12.41
C ASP A 94 -18.50 -9.98 -13.89
N ASP A 95 -17.89 -9.00 -14.57
CA ASP A 95 -18.05 -8.77 -16.02
C ASP A 95 -17.10 -9.60 -16.89
N GLY A 96 -16.30 -10.47 -16.28
CA GLY A 96 -15.35 -11.36 -16.94
C GLY A 96 -14.03 -10.70 -17.34
N LYS A 97 -13.83 -9.41 -17.04
CA LYS A 97 -12.56 -8.73 -17.24
C LYS A 97 -11.62 -8.95 -16.05
N THR A 98 -10.33 -8.93 -16.30
CA THR A 98 -9.35 -8.90 -15.23
C THR A 98 -9.31 -7.51 -14.57
N VAL A 99 -8.76 -7.45 -13.35
CA VAL A 99 -8.47 -6.18 -12.66
C VAL A 99 -7.62 -5.27 -13.55
N ALA A 100 -6.56 -5.82 -14.17
CA ALA A 100 -5.72 -5.06 -15.09
C ALA A 100 -6.50 -4.45 -16.26
N GLN A 101 -7.35 -5.24 -16.93
CA GLN A 101 -8.20 -4.77 -18.03
C GLN A 101 -9.20 -3.71 -17.57
N THR A 102 -9.79 -3.87 -16.39
CA THR A 102 -10.74 -2.92 -15.82
C THR A 102 -10.10 -1.56 -15.54
N LEU A 103 -8.89 -1.56 -14.98
CA LEU A 103 -8.14 -0.33 -14.72
C LEU A 103 -7.67 0.34 -16.00
N GLU A 104 -7.30 -0.43 -17.02
CA GLU A 104 -6.94 0.10 -18.34
C GLU A 104 -8.15 0.77 -19.03
N ASP A 105 -9.32 0.14 -19.01
CA ASP A 105 -10.57 0.71 -19.52
C ASP A 105 -10.94 2.01 -18.76
N LEU A 106 -10.79 2.01 -17.44
CA LEU A 106 -11.05 3.18 -16.59
C LEU A 106 -10.09 4.32 -16.91
N ALA A 107 -8.78 4.03 -17.08
CA ALA A 107 -7.77 5.00 -17.49
C ALA A 107 -8.08 5.59 -18.88
N GLY A 108 -8.58 4.77 -19.79
CA GLY A 108 -9.02 5.20 -21.11
C GLY A 108 -10.21 6.18 -21.05
N THR A 109 -11.15 5.94 -20.14
CA THR A 109 -12.36 6.76 -19.95
C THR A 109 -12.06 8.06 -19.21
N ILE A 110 -11.33 7.99 -18.10
CA ILE A 110 -10.99 9.16 -17.25
C ILE A 110 -9.96 10.04 -17.94
N GLY A 111 -9.00 9.44 -18.64
CA GLY A 111 -7.97 10.19 -19.36
C GLY A 111 -6.70 10.45 -18.56
N GLU A 112 -6.51 9.76 -17.43
CA GLU A 112 -5.31 9.76 -16.62
C GLU A 112 -4.69 8.36 -16.53
N LYS A 113 -3.43 8.27 -16.11
CA LYS A 113 -2.84 6.98 -15.72
C LYS A 113 -3.54 6.48 -14.45
N ILE A 114 -4.02 5.26 -14.51
CA ILE A 114 -4.57 4.52 -13.38
C ILE A 114 -3.87 3.18 -13.36
N GLU A 115 -3.39 2.77 -12.19
CA GLU A 115 -2.69 1.50 -12.05
C GLU A 115 -3.01 0.82 -10.71
N LEU A 116 -2.96 -0.51 -10.72
CA LEU A 116 -2.85 -1.26 -9.49
C LEU A 116 -1.43 -1.04 -8.95
N ALA A 117 -1.30 -0.26 -7.89
CA ALA A 117 0.01 0.05 -7.31
C ALA A 117 0.52 -1.11 -6.47
N ASP A 118 -0.35 -1.66 -5.58
CA ASP A 118 -0.04 -2.83 -4.78
C ASP A 118 -1.31 -3.54 -4.31
N ALA A 119 -1.18 -4.80 -3.86
CA ALA A 119 -2.23 -5.59 -3.26
C ALA A 119 -1.66 -6.64 -2.33
N ALA A 120 -2.39 -6.94 -1.25
CA ALA A 120 -2.05 -7.97 -0.28
C ALA A 120 -3.31 -8.69 0.21
N TYR A 121 -3.15 -9.96 0.54
CA TYR A 121 -4.16 -10.79 1.19
C TYR A 121 -3.52 -11.60 2.32
N PHE A 122 -4.18 -11.66 3.48
CA PHE A 122 -3.76 -12.50 4.59
C PHE A 122 -4.81 -13.59 4.86
N GLU A 123 -4.37 -14.83 4.93
CA GLU A 123 -5.30 -15.95 5.12
C GLU A 123 -5.75 -16.10 6.58
N GLY A 124 -4.92 -15.64 7.53
CA GLY A 124 -5.17 -15.71 8.96
C GLY A 124 -6.17 -14.64 9.44
N ASN A 125 -6.29 -14.53 10.75
CA ASN A 125 -7.11 -13.49 11.35
C ASN A 125 -6.45 -12.12 11.12
N ALA A 126 -7.07 -11.27 10.32
CA ALA A 126 -6.54 -9.98 9.92
C ALA A 126 -7.43 -8.82 10.39
N HIS A 127 -6.80 -7.70 10.68
CA HIS A 127 -7.46 -6.42 10.96
C HIS A 127 -6.97 -5.36 10.00
N ILE A 128 -7.91 -4.61 9.40
CA ILE A 128 -7.62 -3.54 8.47
C ILE A 128 -7.96 -2.19 9.09
N TYR A 129 -7.04 -1.24 8.96
CA TYR A 129 -7.24 0.16 9.28
C TYR A 129 -6.99 1.01 8.05
N LEU A 130 -7.95 1.89 7.74
CA LEU A 130 -7.87 2.82 6.62
C LEU A 130 -7.82 4.25 7.16
N HIS A 131 -6.75 4.97 6.82
CA HIS A 131 -6.50 6.34 7.27
C HIS A 131 -6.71 7.35 6.15
N ARG A 132 -7.48 8.41 6.44
CA ARG A 132 -7.67 9.56 5.56
C ARG A 132 -6.74 10.70 6.00
N ARG A 133 -5.91 11.21 5.11
CA ARG A 133 -5.10 12.40 5.37
C ARG A 133 -5.93 13.70 5.32
N SER A 134 -7.06 13.68 4.60
CA SER A 134 -8.00 14.79 4.48
C SER A 134 -9.43 14.26 4.48
N GLN A 135 -10.37 15.06 5.00
CA GLN A 135 -11.79 14.70 5.00
C GLN A 135 -12.39 14.60 3.60
N ASP A 136 -11.81 15.35 2.64
CA ASP A 136 -12.30 15.40 1.25
C ASP A 136 -11.72 14.29 0.37
N LEU A 137 -10.77 13.51 0.88
CA LEU A 137 -10.13 12.42 0.15
C LEU A 137 -10.60 11.05 0.65
N PRO A 138 -10.63 10.02 -0.22
CA PRO A 138 -10.74 8.65 0.24
C PRO A 138 -9.52 8.27 1.10
N PRO A 139 -9.53 7.12 1.79
CA PRO A 139 -8.36 6.65 2.52
C PRO A 139 -7.13 6.56 1.60
N GLN A 140 -6.03 7.14 2.05
CA GLN A 140 -4.77 7.16 1.31
C GLN A 140 -3.71 6.26 1.94
N VAL A 141 -3.86 5.90 3.21
CA VAL A 141 -3.02 4.93 3.89
C VAL A 141 -3.90 3.78 4.37
N GLY A 142 -3.47 2.56 4.10
CA GLY A 142 -4.09 1.35 4.60
C GLY A 142 -3.06 0.50 5.32
N VAL A 143 -3.46 -0.07 6.44
CA VAL A 143 -2.68 -1.03 7.21
C VAL A 143 -3.49 -2.28 7.39
N MET A 144 -2.89 -3.43 7.13
CA MET A 144 -3.46 -4.73 7.46
C MET A 144 -2.48 -5.50 8.33
N VAL A 145 -2.97 -6.03 9.44
CA VAL A 145 -2.19 -6.78 10.43
C VAL A 145 -2.77 -8.16 10.60
N GLU A 146 -1.97 -9.20 10.45
CA GLU A 146 -2.33 -10.57 10.81
C GLU A 146 -1.88 -10.86 12.23
N TYR A 147 -2.75 -11.45 13.04
CA TYR A 147 -2.52 -11.59 14.46
C TYR A 147 -3.21 -12.82 15.07
N THR A 148 -2.76 -13.18 16.28
CA THR A 148 -3.42 -14.11 17.18
C THR A 148 -3.75 -13.42 18.51
N GLY A 149 -4.78 -13.89 19.21
CA GLY A 149 -5.31 -13.25 20.41
C GLY A 149 -6.71 -12.67 20.18
N GLU A 150 -7.32 -12.14 21.23
CA GLU A 150 -8.73 -11.70 21.20
C GLU A 150 -8.90 -10.18 21.36
N ASP A 151 -7.85 -9.46 21.80
CA ASP A 151 -7.92 -8.01 22.04
C ASP A 151 -7.81 -7.21 20.72
N THR A 152 -8.96 -7.00 20.10
CA THR A 152 -9.06 -6.24 18.85
C THR A 152 -8.75 -4.75 19.01
N GLU A 153 -8.88 -4.17 20.22
CA GLU A 153 -8.51 -2.79 20.50
C GLU A 153 -7.00 -2.62 20.48
N ALA A 154 -6.27 -3.56 21.10
CA ALA A 154 -4.80 -3.59 21.02
C ALA A 154 -4.32 -3.73 19.57
N VAL A 155 -4.95 -4.58 18.76
CA VAL A 155 -4.64 -4.74 17.33
C VAL A 155 -4.91 -3.45 16.55
N HIS A 156 -6.03 -2.79 16.82
CA HIS A 156 -6.33 -1.48 16.19
C HIS A 156 -5.27 -0.44 16.56
N GLY A 157 -4.82 -0.39 17.81
CA GLY A 157 -3.72 0.46 18.27
C GLY A 157 -2.42 0.21 17.50
N VAL A 158 -2.12 -1.06 17.18
CA VAL A 158 -0.97 -1.43 16.35
C VAL A 158 -1.12 -0.93 14.91
N CYS A 159 -2.33 -1.01 14.33
CA CYS A 159 -2.55 -0.45 13.00
C CYS A 159 -2.31 1.07 12.97
N LEU A 160 -2.74 1.79 14.00
CA LEU A 160 -2.44 3.24 14.14
C LEU A 160 -0.94 3.50 14.25
N GLN A 161 -0.23 2.69 15.05
CA GLN A 161 1.23 2.75 15.17
C GLN A 161 1.91 2.57 13.81
N ILE A 162 1.56 1.52 13.07
CA ILE A 162 2.12 1.21 11.74
C ILE A 162 1.82 2.35 10.75
N ALA A 163 0.58 2.85 10.75
CA ALA A 163 0.20 3.96 9.87
C ALA A 163 1.05 5.22 10.12
N ALA A 164 1.33 5.54 11.39
CA ALA A 164 2.05 6.73 11.79
C ALA A 164 3.58 6.58 11.70
N MET A 165 4.12 5.45 12.14
CA MET A 165 5.56 5.26 12.34
C MET A 165 6.26 4.47 11.22
N ASN A 166 5.49 3.89 10.30
CA ASN A 166 5.98 3.17 9.12
C ASN A 166 7.14 2.20 9.41
N PRO A 167 7.00 1.24 10.35
CA PRO A 167 8.03 0.24 10.58
C PRO A 167 8.20 -0.64 9.34
N ARG A 168 9.38 -1.23 9.19
CA ARG A 168 9.71 -2.09 8.04
C ARG A 168 9.56 -3.58 8.35
N TRP A 169 9.73 -3.97 9.60
CA TRP A 169 9.70 -5.36 10.07
C TRP A 169 8.89 -5.49 11.36
N VAL A 170 8.36 -6.66 11.64
CA VAL A 170 7.69 -6.91 12.93
C VAL A 170 8.71 -6.90 14.06
N ASN A 171 9.82 -7.63 13.89
CA ASN A 171 10.87 -7.77 14.90
C ASN A 171 12.27 -7.74 14.25
N ARG A 172 13.32 -7.69 15.07
CA ARG A 172 14.71 -7.61 14.58
C ARG A 172 15.20 -8.86 13.85
N ASP A 173 14.59 -10.02 14.10
CA ASP A 173 15.00 -11.28 13.49
C ASP A 173 14.61 -11.33 12.01
N GLU A 174 13.68 -10.47 11.59
CA GLU A 174 13.26 -10.31 10.19
C GLU A 174 14.16 -9.37 9.39
N VAL A 175 15.04 -8.60 10.07
CA VAL A 175 15.93 -7.67 9.39
C VAL A 175 17.00 -8.46 8.63
N PRO A 176 17.14 -8.27 7.29
CA PRO A 176 18.14 -8.97 6.51
C PRO A 176 19.56 -8.69 7.02
N ALA A 177 20.42 -9.73 7.01
CA ALA A 177 21.77 -9.62 7.54
C ALA A 177 22.62 -8.57 6.81
N ASP A 178 22.45 -8.43 5.50
CA ASP A 178 23.12 -7.42 4.68
C ASP A 178 22.72 -5.99 5.08
N VAL A 179 21.47 -5.76 5.48
CA VAL A 179 21.01 -4.47 6.01
C VAL A 179 21.70 -4.18 7.34
N ILE A 180 21.77 -5.17 8.24
CA ILE A 180 22.45 -5.01 9.53
C ILE A 180 23.94 -4.73 9.34
N ASP A 181 24.60 -5.44 8.45
CA ASP A 181 26.03 -5.27 8.14
C ASP A 181 26.31 -3.90 7.53
N HIS A 182 25.41 -3.43 6.67
CA HIS A 182 25.47 -2.07 6.10
C HIS A 182 25.36 -1.01 7.21
N GLU A 183 24.33 -1.11 8.07
CA GLU A 183 24.12 -0.17 9.18
C GLU A 183 25.30 -0.18 10.18
N ARG A 184 25.89 -1.35 10.44
CA ARG A 184 27.13 -1.47 11.26
C ARG A 184 28.28 -0.69 10.65
N THR A 185 28.50 -0.85 9.35
CA THR A 185 29.57 -0.16 8.62
C THR A 185 29.38 1.34 8.67
N VAL A 186 28.18 1.81 8.32
CA VAL A 186 27.84 3.24 8.37
C VAL A 186 28.01 3.80 9.79
N ALA A 187 27.52 3.09 10.81
CA ALA A 187 27.66 3.51 12.20
C ALA A 187 29.13 3.62 12.66
N ALA A 188 29.98 2.69 12.23
CA ALA A 188 31.41 2.70 12.54
C ALA A 188 32.12 3.88 11.86
N ASP A 189 31.86 4.10 10.57
CA ASP A 189 32.47 5.17 9.80
C ASP A 189 32.06 6.55 10.33
N MET A 190 30.77 6.73 10.64
CA MET A 190 30.30 7.95 11.31
C MET A 190 31.01 8.20 12.65
N ALA A 191 31.21 7.15 13.45
CA ALA A 191 31.93 7.30 14.74
C ALA A 191 33.39 7.69 14.55
N ARG A 192 34.06 7.19 13.50
CA ARG A 192 35.44 7.59 13.13
C ARG A 192 35.51 9.04 12.68
N GLU A 193 34.60 9.45 11.81
CA GLU A 193 34.48 10.84 11.35
C GLU A 193 34.24 11.81 12.52
N GLU A 194 33.47 11.38 13.53
CA GLU A 194 33.26 12.13 14.78
C GLU A 194 34.51 12.15 15.69
N GLY A 195 35.59 11.51 15.29
CA GLY A 195 36.85 11.46 16.08
C GLY A 195 36.76 10.59 17.34
N LYS A 196 35.84 9.61 17.38
CA LYS A 196 35.74 8.71 18.52
C LYS A 196 36.93 7.74 18.58
N PRO A 197 37.48 7.45 19.77
CA PRO A 197 38.54 6.47 19.90
C PRO A 197 38.13 5.08 19.42
N GLU A 198 39.00 4.39 18.68
CA GLU A 198 38.72 3.08 18.08
C GLU A 198 38.23 2.06 19.13
N LYS A 199 38.76 2.09 20.32
CA LYS A 199 38.40 1.19 21.43
C LYS A 199 36.95 1.24 21.90
N ILE A 200 36.18 2.29 21.50
CA ILE A 200 34.77 2.44 21.87
C ILE A 200 33.83 2.39 20.67
N ILE A 201 34.35 2.24 19.44
CA ILE A 201 33.54 2.25 18.21
C ILE A 201 32.51 1.12 18.25
N ASP A 202 32.90 -0.10 18.61
CA ASP A 202 31.95 -1.24 18.67
C ASP A 202 30.78 -0.94 19.61
N ARG A 203 31.03 -0.31 20.75
CA ARG A 203 29.98 0.07 21.70
C ARG A 203 29.06 1.14 21.10
N ILE A 204 29.62 2.09 20.36
CA ILE A 204 28.82 3.12 19.67
C ILE A 204 27.96 2.48 18.57
N VAL A 205 28.54 1.55 17.80
CA VAL A 205 27.84 0.81 16.76
C VAL A 205 26.64 0.05 17.32
N GLU A 206 26.84 -0.71 18.40
CA GLU A 206 25.71 -1.43 19.05
C GLU A 206 24.63 -0.47 19.57
N GLY A 207 25.02 0.68 20.11
CA GLY A 207 24.05 1.71 20.52
C GLY A 207 23.25 2.28 19.35
N ARG A 208 23.89 2.53 18.19
CA ARG A 208 23.22 3.02 16.98
C ARG A 208 22.33 1.97 16.35
N LEU A 209 22.75 0.72 16.31
CA LEU A 209 21.91 -0.40 15.90
C LEU A 209 20.67 -0.55 16.80
N GLY A 210 20.82 -0.35 18.10
CA GLY A 210 19.67 -0.29 19.01
C GLY A 210 18.68 0.82 18.64
N GLY A 211 19.17 1.98 18.18
CA GLY A 211 18.35 3.06 17.62
C GLY A 211 17.65 2.63 16.33
N PHE A 212 18.40 2.05 15.39
CA PHE A 212 17.87 1.54 14.12
C PHE A 212 16.72 0.54 14.33
N TYR A 213 16.87 -0.42 15.27
CA TYR A 213 15.79 -1.37 15.57
C TYR A 213 14.56 -0.68 16.15
N LYS A 214 14.74 0.29 17.05
CA LYS A 214 13.63 1.07 17.61
C LYS A 214 12.87 1.92 16.58
N GLU A 215 13.50 2.29 15.50
CA GLU A 215 12.86 3.03 14.42
C GLU A 215 12.15 2.10 13.44
N ASN A 216 12.76 0.96 13.11
CA ASN A 216 12.37 0.14 11.98
C ASN A 216 11.63 -1.16 12.37
N CYS A 217 11.73 -1.64 13.62
CA CYS A 217 11.07 -2.86 14.07
C CYS A 217 9.86 -2.53 14.95
N LEU A 218 8.67 -2.91 14.49
CA LEU A 218 7.39 -2.60 15.12
C LEU A 218 7.37 -2.87 16.63
N LEU A 219 7.81 -4.07 17.04
CA LEU A 219 7.76 -4.49 18.45
C LEU A 219 8.71 -3.70 19.35
N GLU A 220 9.75 -3.07 18.79
CA GLU A 220 10.73 -2.28 19.53
C GLU A 220 10.44 -0.78 19.52
N GLN A 221 9.51 -0.32 18.66
CA GLN A 221 9.11 1.08 18.65
C GLN A 221 8.49 1.48 19.97
N PRO A 222 8.80 2.69 20.49
CA PRO A 222 7.99 3.31 21.55
C PRO A 222 6.54 3.42 21.06
N ALA A 223 5.59 3.02 21.88
CA ALA A 223 4.19 3.08 21.51
C ALA A 223 3.70 4.53 21.43
N VAL A 224 3.00 4.89 20.38
CA VAL A 224 2.40 6.25 20.23
C VAL A 224 1.40 6.55 21.34
N SER A 225 0.74 5.53 21.89
CA SER A 225 -0.22 5.66 22.99
C SER A 225 0.43 5.78 24.38
N ASP A 226 1.66 5.27 24.55
CA ASP A 226 2.42 5.30 25.82
C ASP A 226 3.93 5.20 25.50
N ASP A 227 4.61 6.32 25.42
CA ASP A 227 6.03 6.41 25.02
C ASP A 227 7.01 5.74 25.99
N LYS A 228 6.53 5.34 27.18
CA LYS A 228 7.30 4.61 28.18
C LYS A 228 7.33 3.10 27.96
N LYS A 229 6.47 2.60 27.07
CA LYS A 229 6.37 1.18 26.72
C LYS A 229 6.67 0.97 25.25
N SER A 230 7.25 -0.18 24.93
CA SER A 230 7.33 -0.61 23.54
C SER A 230 5.98 -1.17 23.06
N VAL A 231 5.77 -1.19 21.74
CA VAL A 231 4.63 -1.88 21.15
C VAL A 231 4.58 -3.34 21.56
N GLY A 232 5.75 -4.01 21.63
CA GLY A 232 5.86 -5.39 22.09
C GLY A 232 5.38 -5.59 23.54
N ASP A 233 5.68 -4.65 24.45
CA ASP A 233 5.20 -4.72 25.83
C ASP A 233 3.68 -4.59 25.91
N LEU A 234 3.08 -3.69 25.12
CA LEU A 234 1.63 -3.51 25.08
C LEU A 234 0.92 -4.75 24.54
N LEU A 235 1.41 -5.30 23.43
CA LEU A 235 0.86 -6.52 22.82
C LEU A 235 0.96 -7.73 23.76
N LYS A 236 2.10 -7.89 24.42
CA LYS A 236 2.29 -8.95 25.43
C LYS A 236 1.29 -8.83 26.58
N ALA A 237 1.05 -7.61 27.07
CA ALA A 237 0.08 -7.36 28.12
C ALA A 237 -1.38 -7.67 27.67
N ALA A 238 -1.69 -7.43 26.39
CA ALA A 238 -2.98 -7.71 25.78
C ALA A 238 -3.16 -9.18 25.34
N GLY A 239 -2.11 -10.02 25.44
CA GLY A 239 -2.17 -11.40 24.94
C GLY A 239 -2.31 -11.53 23.43
N VAL A 240 -1.81 -10.53 22.69
CA VAL A 240 -1.85 -10.46 21.23
C VAL A 240 -0.47 -10.70 20.66
N THR A 241 -0.40 -11.47 19.58
CA THR A 241 0.83 -11.64 18.79
C THR A 241 0.56 -11.22 17.36
N VAL A 242 1.35 -10.28 16.85
CA VAL A 242 1.38 -9.88 15.44
C VAL A 242 2.34 -10.79 14.70
N THR A 243 1.85 -11.42 13.62
CA THR A 243 2.66 -12.34 12.80
C THR A 243 3.23 -11.64 11.57
N ARG A 244 2.48 -10.75 10.98
CA ARG A 244 2.92 -9.91 9.85
C ARG A 244 2.01 -8.71 9.68
N PHE A 245 2.47 -7.74 8.92
CA PHE A 245 1.67 -6.59 8.51
C PHE A 245 2.03 -6.15 7.09
N VAL A 246 1.15 -5.35 6.51
CA VAL A 246 1.40 -4.58 5.31
C VAL A 246 0.88 -3.16 5.51
N ARG A 247 1.63 -2.17 5.03
CA ARG A 247 1.21 -0.78 4.93
C ARG A 247 1.28 -0.34 3.49
N LEU A 248 0.16 0.08 2.95
CA LEU A 248 0.05 0.66 1.61
C LEU A 248 -0.25 2.16 1.73
N SER A 249 0.35 2.96 0.86
CA SER A 249 0.21 4.42 0.92
C SER A 249 0.17 5.03 -0.47
N ALA A 250 -0.93 5.69 -0.79
CA ALA A 250 -1.07 6.50 -1.99
C ALA A 250 -0.66 7.95 -1.70
N GLY A 251 0.16 8.54 -2.59
CA GLY A 251 0.61 9.93 -2.45
C GLY A 251 1.80 10.14 -1.50
N GLU A 252 2.69 9.16 -1.43
CA GLU A 252 4.03 9.25 -0.82
C GLU A 252 5.11 9.11 -1.85
#